data_255f8fe9c552ecb2645d520735e89a6c
#
_entry.id   255f8fe9c552ecb2645d520735e89a6c
#
_cell.length_a   1.000
_cell.length_b   1.000
_cell.length_c   1.000
_cell.angle_alpha   90.00
_cell.angle_beta   90.00
_cell.angle_gamma   90.00
#
_symmetry.space_group_name_H-M   'P 1'
#
loop_
_entity.id
_entity.type
_entity.pdbx_description
1 polymer ?
#
loop_
_entity_poly.entity_id
_entity_poly.type
_entity_poly.pdbx_seq_one_letter_code
_entity_poly.pdbx_strand_id
1 'polypeptide(L)'
;MEVARSLPYTSGSLLSAARAALENGVAVSPSSGFHHAGYDRALGFCTFNGLMVTALALRAEHPKLRVGILDYDYHYGDGTDDILRRLELNWVTHCTAGQTYLYPDQATAFLDAIPAHVARMAGCDVVLYQAGADPHIDDPLGGFLTTAELAERDRRVFQHLHDHGIPVAWNLAGGYQQPLSKVVAIHRNTYRACKTIYDVPMTRVAP
;
A
#
# COMPACT_ATOMS: atom_id res chain seq x y z
N MET A 1 25.16 -8.20 3.73
CA MET A 1 24.72 -9.40 2.97
C MET A 1 23.35 -9.92 3.40
N GLU A 2 22.93 -9.77 4.66
CA GLU A 2 21.62 -10.26 5.15
C GLU A 2 20.43 -9.49 4.54
N VAL A 3 20.50 -8.16 4.48
CA VAL A 3 19.46 -7.33 3.84
C VAL A 3 19.21 -7.78 2.40
N ALA A 4 20.25 -7.93 1.59
CA ALA A 4 20.08 -8.36 0.19
C ALA A 4 19.40 -9.73 0.05
N ARG A 5 19.59 -10.63 1.03
CA ARG A 5 18.94 -11.94 1.04
C ARG A 5 17.47 -11.88 1.41
N SER A 6 17.03 -10.87 2.17
CA SER A 6 15.61 -10.69 2.55
C SER A 6 14.74 -10.10 1.44
N LEU A 7 15.34 -9.36 0.49
CA LEU A 7 14.61 -8.62 -0.55
C LEU A 7 13.71 -9.49 -1.45
N PRO A 8 14.13 -10.69 -1.90
CA PRO A 8 13.24 -11.59 -2.63
C PRO A 8 12.02 -12.03 -1.82
N TYR A 9 12.17 -12.16 -0.51
CA TYR A 9 11.06 -12.57 0.37
C TYR A 9 10.08 -11.42 0.59
N THR A 10 10.53 -10.17 0.77
CA THR A 10 9.64 -9.03 0.94
C THR A 10 8.85 -8.75 -0.34
N SER A 11 9.51 -8.69 -1.51
CA SER A 11 8.84 -8.52 -2.80
C SER A 11 7.96 -9.74 -3.14
N GLY A 12 8.44 -10.97 -2.87
CA GLY A 12 7.69 -12.20 -3.07
C GLY A 12 6.46 -12.31 -2.17
N SER A 13 6.51 -11.78 -0.94
CA SER A 13 5.36 -11.69 -0.04
C SER A 13 4.24 -10.83 -0.65
N LEU A 14 4.58 -9.65 -1.22
CA LEU A 14 3.57 -8.81 -1.84
C LEU A 14 3.00 -9.44 -3.11
N LEU A 15 3.82 -10.08 -3.94
CA LEU A 15 3.36 -10.82 -5.11
C LEU A 15 2.42 -11.96 -4.73
N SER A 16 2.77 -12.73 -3.68
CA SER A 16 1.91 -13.80 -3.19
C SER A 16 0.57 -13.27 -2.65
N ALA A 17 0.61 -12.14 -1.92
CA ALA A 17 -0.60 -11.48 -1.45
C ALA A 17 -1.46 -10.98 -2.63
N ALA A 18 -0.86 -10.42 -3.68
CA ALA A 18 -1.59 -9.94 -4.84
C ALA A 18 -2.28 -11.09 -5.61
N ARG A 19 -1.62 -12.24 -5.76
CA ARG A 19 -2.24 -13.45 -6.33
C ARG A 19 -3.40 -13.94 -5.47
N ALA A 20 -3.21 -14.01 -4.15
CA ALA A 20 -4.27 -14.39 -3.22
C ALA A 20 -5.44 -13.40 -3.22
N ALA A 21 -5.18 -12.10 -3.37
CA ALA A 21 -6.23 -11.09 -3.48
C ALA A 21 -7.06 -11.25 -4.75
N LEU A 22 -6.44 -11.56 -5.89
CA LEU A 22 -7.15 -11.87 -7.14
C LEU A 22 -8.12 -13.06 -7.00
N GLU A 23 -7.79 -14.02 -6.15
CA GLU A 23 -8.63 -15.20 -5.91
C GLU A 23 -9.70 -14.97 -4.83
N ASN A 24 -9.36 -14.23 -3.76
CA ASN A 24 -10.15 -14.15 -2.53
C ASN A 24 -10.69 -12.74 -2.22
N GLY A 25 -10.40 -11.76 -3.06
CA GLY A 25 -10.82 -10.36 -2.88
C GLY A 25 -9.86 -9.52 -2.03
N VAL A 26 -9.22 -10.09 -1.03
CA VAL A 26 -8.28 -9.36 -0.16
C VAL A 26 -7.15 -10.25 0.35
N ALA A 27 -5.96 -9.66 0.49
CA ALA A 27 -4.82 -10.28 1.16
C ALA A 27 -3.87 -9.24 1.75
N VAL A 28 -3.03 -9.65 2.70
CA VAL A 28 -2.02 -8.81 3.34
C VAL A 28 -0.62 -9.36 3.13
N SER A 29 0.32 -8.45 2.86
CA SER A 29 1.75 -8.70 2.89
C SER A 29 2.35 -7.93 4.07
N PRO A 30 2.84 -8.58 5.14
CA PRO A 30 3.45 -7.88 6.26
C PRO A 30 4.89 -7.45 5.93
N SER A 31 5.05 -6.70 4.85
CA SER A 31 6.32 -6.20 4.33
C SER A 31 6.22 -4.73 3.95
N SER A 32 7.36 -4.09 3.77
CA SER A 32 7.47 -2.66 3.43
C SER A 32 8.77 -2.35 2.70
N GLY A 33 9.02 -1.06 2.43
CA GLY A 33 10.28 -0.59 1.88
C GLY A 33 10.34 -0.65 0.35
N PHE A 34 9.32 -0.16 -0.36
CA PHE A 34 9.17 -0.34 -1.80
C PHE A 34 9.25 0.93 -2.63
N HIS A 35 8.47 1.97 -2.30
CA HIS A 35 8.05 3.00 -3.22
C HIS A 35 9.14 4.02 -3.64
N HIS A 36 10.21 4.15 -2.85
CA HIS A 36 11.34 5.02 -3.20
C HIS A 36 12.39 4.36 -4.11
N ALA A 37 12.39 3.03 -4.24
CA ALA A 37 13.29 2.38 -5.18
C ALA A 37 12.85 2.68 -6.62
N GLY A 38 13.69 3.37 -7.37
CA GLY A 38 13.48 3.71 -8.77
C GLY A 38 14.01 2.65 -9.71
N TYR A 39 14.05 2.97 -10.99
CA TYR A 39 14.48 2.04 -12.05
C TYR A 39 15.93 1.56 -11.89
N ASP A 40 16.83 2.47 -11.53
CA ASP A 40 18.28 2.24 -11.42
C ASP A 40 18.87 2.78 -10.11
N ARG A 41 18.03 3.06 -9.11
CA ARG A 41 18.45 3.62 -7.82
C ARG A 41 17.70 3.00 -6.64
N ALA A 42 18.41 2.87 -5.52
CA ALA A 42 17.82 2.61 -4.21
C ALA A 42 17.79 3.92 -3.41
N LEU A 43 16.68 4.22 -2.72
CA LEU A 43 16.51 5.43 -1.92
C LEU A 43 15.53 5.17 -0.78
N GLY A 44 15.58 5.97 0.29
CA GLY A 44 14.55 6.00 1.34
C GLY A 44 14.27 4.63 1.97
N PHE A 45 15.31 3.88 2.37
CA PHE A 45 15.22 2.52 2.90
C PHE A 45 14.64 1.47 1.92
N CYS A 46 14.39 1.84 0.66
CA CYS A 46 13.86 0.97 -0.37
C CYS A 46 14.98 0.51 -1.31
N THR A 47 15.19 -0.79 -1.43
CA THR A 47 16.22 -1.36 -2.33
C THR A 47 15.61 -1.85 -3.64
N PHE A 48 14.49 -2.57 -3.56
CA PHE A 48 13.68 -2.96 -4.73
C PHE A 48 12.27 -2.42 -4.58
N ASN A 49 11.69 -1.95 -5.68
CA ASN A 49 10.30 -1.54 -5.71
C ASN A 49 9.38 -2.77 -5.82
N GLY A 50 9.01 -3.34 -4.67
CA GLY A 50 8.15 -4.53 -4.61
C GLY A 50 6.76 -4.30 -5.21
N LEU A 51 6.25 -3.05 -5.24
CA LEU A 51 5.01 -2.70 -5.92
C LEU A 51 5.15 -2.94 -7.43
N MET A 52 6.22 -2.42 -8.02
CA MET A 52 6.48 -2.57 -9.45
C MET A 52 6.90 -3.99 -9.83
N VAL A 53 7.69 -4.68 -8.98
CA VAL A 53 8.01 -6.10 -9.15
C VAL A 53 6.73 -6.92 -9.21
N THR A 54 5.80 -6.68 -8.29
CA THR A 54 4.49 -7.35 -8.24
C THR A 54 3.67 -7.05 -9.49
N ALA A 55 3.54 -5.78 -9.87
CA ALA A 55 2.78 -5.39 -11.05
C ALA A 55 3.31 -6.04 -12.33
N LEU A 56 4.63 -6.00 -12.54
CA LEU A 56 5.28 -6.59 -13.72
C LEU A 56 5.16 -8.12 -13.74
N ALA A 57 5.30 -8.80 -12.59
CA ALA A 57 5.13 -10.24 -12.49
C ALA A 57 3.69 -10.66 -12.83
N LEU A 58 2.69 -9.99 -12.25
CA LEU A 58 1.28 -10.26 -12.57
C LEU A 58 0.96 -10.00 -14.04
N ARG A 59 1.53 -8.97 -14.63
CA ARG A 59 1.36 -8.66 -16.05
C ARG A 59 1.98 -9.71 -16.97
N ALA A 60 3.11 -10.30 -16.56
CA ALA A 60 3.75 -11.39 -17.29
C ALA A 60 2.91 -12.67 -17.24
N GLU A 61 2.25 -12.93 -16.11
CA GLU A 61 1.33 -14.06 -15.92
C GLU A 61 0.00 -13.86 -16.67
N HIS A 62 -0.50 -12.61 -16.66
CA HIS A 62 -1.79 -12.20 -17.24
C HIS A 62 -1.61 -10.97 -18.15
N PRO A 63 -1.32 -11.14 -19.45
CA PRO A 63 -0.90 -10.04 -20.34
C PRO A 63 -1.87 -8.87 -20.53
N LYS A 64 -3.12 -8.99 -20.07
CA LYS A 64 -4.12 -7.90 -20.12
C LYS A 64 -4.39 -7.28 -18.75
N LEU A 65 -3.82 -7.83 -17.65
CA LEU A 65 -4.10 -7.41 -16.30
C LEU A 65 -3.69 -5.95 -16.06
N ARG A 66 -4.54 -5.17 -15.41
CA ARG A 66 -4.32 -3.77 -15.03
C ARG A 66 -4.16 -3.68 -13.52
N VAL A 67 -3.15 -2.95 -13.06
CA VAL A 67 -2.82 -2.80 -11.64
C VAL A 67 -3.07 -1.37 -11.19
N GLY A 68 -3.77 -1.20 -10.07
CA GLY A 68 -3.80 0.04 -9.32
C GLY A 68 -2.73 0.03 -8.21
N ILE A 69 -2.08 1.15 -7.99
CA ILE A 69 -1.22 1.38 -6.82
C ILE A 69 -1.79 2.57 -6.07
N LEU A 70 -2.31 2.30 -4.87
CA LEU A 70 -2.81 3.32 -3.95
C LEU A 70 -1.79 3.49 -2.83
N ASP A 71 -0.96 4.51 -2.94
CA ASP A 71 0.15 4.77 -2.05
C ASP A 71 -0.21 5.86 -1.04
N TYR A 72 -0.51 5.43 0.19
CA TYR A 72 -0.83 6.29 1.32
C TYR A 72 0.24 6.23 2.42
N ASP A 73 1.49 6.03 2.02
CA ASP A 73 2.67 6.42 2.80
C ASP A 73 2.73 7.96 2.88
N TYR A 74 3.37 8.51 3.91
CA TYR A 74 3.53 9.96 4.03
C TYR A 74 4.38 10.56 2.93
N HIS A 75 5.36 9.79 2.44
CA HIS A 75 6.29 10.25 1.43
C HIS A 75 5.77 10.01 0.02
N TYR A 76 6.18 10.87 -0.90
CA TYR A 76 5.88 10.70 -2.32
C TYR A 76 6.53 9.43 -2.89
N GLY A 77 5.76 8.59 -3.55
CA GLY A 77 6.22 7.37 -4.21
C GLY A 77 7.03 7.63 -5.49
N ASP A 78 8.11 8.41 -5.36
CA ASP A 78 8.94 8.92 -6.47
C ASP A 78 9.62 7.81 -7.27
N GLY A 79 10.01 6.71 -6.62
CA GLY A 79 10.61 5.57 -7.27
C GLY A 79 9.60 4.80 -8.14
N THR A 80 8.36 4.67 -7.66
CA THR A 80 7.27 4.09 -8.44
C THR A 80 7.00 4.90 -9.70
N ASP A 81 6.86 6.22 -9.57
CA ASP A 81 6.65 7.12 -10.73
C ASP A 81 7.84 7.13 -11.70
N ASP A 82 9.08 7.02 -11.19
CA ASP A 82 10.27 6.92 -12.03
C ASP A 82 10.22 5.66 -12.93
N ILE A 83 9.87 4.50 -12.37
CA ILE A 83 9.75 3.24 -13.13
C ILE A 83 8.60 3.33 -14.13
N LEU A 84 7.42 3.84 -13.71
CA LEU A 84 6.25 3.97 -14.59
C LEU A 84 6.56 4.81 -15.82
N ARG A 85 7.22 5.95 -15.62
CA ARG A 85 7.61 6.86 -16.68
C ARG A 85 8.67 6.27 -17.61
N ARG A 86 9.73 5.64 -17.05
CA ARG A 86 10.84 5.08 -17.86
C ARG A 86 10.44 3.88 -18.69
N LEU A 87 9.51 3.07 -18.19
CA LEU A 87 9.02 1.88 -18.88
C LEU A 87 7.70 2.12 -19.65
N GLU A 88 7.16 3.37 -19.62
CA GLU A 88 5.93 3.77 -20.28
C GLU A 88 4.72 2.86 -19.96
N LEU A 89 4.56 2.51 -18.66
CA LEU A 89 3.58 1.53 -18.19
C LEU A 89 2.18 2.14 -18.03
N ASN A 90 1.46 2.32 -19.13
CA ASN A 90 0.12 2.92 -19.16
C ASN A 90 -1.03 2.01 -18.64
N TRP A 91 -0.71 0.78 -18.26
CA TRP A 91 -1.65 -0.19 -17.68
C TRP A 91 -1.57 -0.23 -16.14
N VAL A 92 -0.70 0.57 -15.52
CA VAL A 92 -0.64 0.80 -14.09
C VAL A 92 -1.21 2.17 -13.79
N THR A 93 -2.14 2.24 -12.84
CA THR A 93 -2.67 3.50 -12.29
C THR A 93 -2.02 3.75 -10.94
N HIS A 94 -1.26 4.83 -10.78
CA HIS A 94 -0.64 5.20 -9.52
C HIS A 94 -1.29 6.44 -8.91
N CYS A 95 -1.61 6.38 -7.63
CA CYS A 95 -2.11 7.48 -6.82
C CYS A 95 -1.32 7.52 -5.52
N THR A 96 -0.48 8.55 -5.33
CA THR A 96 0.29 8.77 -4.12
C THR A 96 -0.22 9.99 -3.37
N ALA A 97 -0.48 9.87 -2.07
CA ALA A 97 -0.95 10.95 -1.21
C ALA A 97 0.18 11.90 -0.79
N GLY A 98 1.39 11.38 -0.59
CA GLY A 98 2.55 12.09 -0.07
C GLY A 98 3.09 13.22 -0.95
N GLN A 99 2.50 13.44 -2.14
CA GLN A 99 2.78 14.61 -2.98
C GLN A 99 1.86 15.79 -2.68
N THR A 100 0.69 15.53 -2.08
CA THR A 100 -0.39 16.52 -1.95
C THR A 100 -0.73 16.86 -0.50
N TYR A 101 -0.71 15.86 0.40
CA TYR A 101 -1.17 16.01 1.78
C TYR A 101 -0.01 15.84 2.75
N LEU A 102 0.42 16.96 3.34
CA LEU A 102 1.61 17.04 4.18
C LEU A 102 1.36 17.68 5.56
N TYR A 103 0.23 18.39 5.73
CA TYR A 103 -0.03 19.19 6.91
C TYR A 103 -1.33 18.80 7.61
N PRO A 104 -1.42 18.93 8.95
CA PRO A 104 -2.58 18.50 9.74
C PRO A 104 -3.92 19.14 9.33
N ASP A 105 -3.91 20.36 8.85
CA ASP A 105 -5.11 21.06 8.33
C ASP A 105 -5.67 20.45 7.03
N GLN A 106 -4.89 19.58 6.37
CA GLN A 106 -5.30 18.87 5.17
C GLN A 106 -5.95 17.49 5.47
N ALA A 107 -5.99 17.03 6.73
CA ALA A 107 -6.47 15.71 7.11
C ALA A 107 -7.91 15.44 6.61
N THR A 108 -8.84 16.38 6.83
CA THR A 108 -10.22 16.26 6.36
C THR A 108 -10.29 16.19 4.84
N ALA A 109 -9.59 17.08 4.15
CA ALA A 109 -9.57 17.10 2.68
C ALA A 109 -9.00 15.80 2.10
N PHE A 110 -7.95 15.24 2.73
CA PHE A 110 -7.42 13.94 2.34
C PHE A 110 -8.46 12.82 2.50
N LEU A 111 -9.08 12.73 3.67
CA LEU A 111 -10.09 11.69 3.93
C LEU A 111 -11.27 11.80 2.96
N ASP A 112 -11.70 13.00 2.64
CA ASP A 112 -12.81 13.23 1.71
C ASP A 112 -12.43 12.98 0.24
N ALA A 113 -11.15 13.00 -0.10
CA ALA A 113 -10.64 12.67 -1.43
C ALA A 113 -10.52 11.14 -1.68
N ILE A 114 -10.54 10.31 -0.64
CA ILE A 114 -10.38 8.85 -0.78
C ILE A 114 -11.34 8.22 -1.78
N PRO A 115 -12.66 8.53 -1.79
CA PRO A 115 -13.57 8.00 -2.80
C PRO A 115 -13.12 8.30 -4.24
N ALA A 116 -12.65 9.53 -4.48
CA ALA A 116 -12.16 9.93 -5.81
C ALA A 116 -10.84 9.23 -6.18
N HIS A 117 -9.96 9.01 -5.22
CA HIS A 117 -8.72 8.25 -5.44
C HIS A 117 -9.03 6.79 -5.78
N VAL A 118 -9.96 6.14 -5.07
CA VAL A 118 -10.39 4.77 -5.38
C VAL A 118 -11.11 4.71 -6.73
N ALA A 119 -11.92 5.71 -7.08
CA ALA A 119 -12.58 5.76 -8.39
C ALA A 119 -11.57 5.78 -9.56
N ARG A 120 -10.36 6.32 -9.37
CA ARG A 120 -9.28 6.24 -10.38
C ARG A 120 -8.80 4.81 -10.61
N MET A 121 -9.04 3.89 -9.67
CA MET A 121 -8.71 2.46 -9.78
C MET A 121 -9.76 1.67 -10.56
N ALA A 122 -10.84 2.31 -11.00
CA ALA A 122 -11.86 1.66 -11.83
C ALA A 122 -11.22 1.06 -13.09
N GLY A 123 -11.50 -0.22 -13.35
CA GLY A 123 -10.89 -0.97 -14.46
C GLY A 123 -9.50 -1.56 -14.16
N CYS A 124 -8.99 -1.44 -12.92
CA CYS A 124 -7.89 -2.27 -12.44
C CYS A 124 -8.41 -3.61 -11.94
N ASP A 125 -7.68 -4.67 -12.24
CA ASP A 125 -8.02 -6.03 -11.81
C ASP A 125 -7.61 -6.30 -10.35
N VAL A 126 -6.61 -5.55 -9.86
CA VAL A 126 -6.14 -5.59 -8.48
C VAL A 126 -5.55 -4.25 -8.08
N VAL A 127 -5.72 -3.87 -6.81
CA VAL A 127 -5.06 -2.71 -6.19
C VAL A 127 -4.00 -3.18 -5.21
N LEU A 128 -2.80 -2.61 -5.33
CA LEU A 128 -1.74 -2.69 -4.33
C LEU A 128 -1.87 -1.47 -3.42
N TYR A 129 -2.30 -1.68 -2.18
CA TYR A 129 -2.50 -0.61 -1.22
C TYR A 129 -1.33 -0.53 -0.25
N GLN A 130 -0.53 0.53 -0.34
CA GLN A 130 0.57 0.82 0.58
C GLN A 130 0.01 1.61 1.77
N ALA A 131 -0.26 0.90 2.88
CA ALA A 131 -0.94 1.40 4.06
C ALA A 131 0.06 1.89 5.12
N GLY A 132 0.80 2.97 4.84
CA GLY A 132 1.80 3.52 5.73
C GLY A 132 1.26 3.94 7.10
N ALA A 133 2.08 3.75 8.14
CA ALA A 133 1.83 4.26 9.47
C ALA A 133 2.49 5.63 9.72
N ASP A 134 3.42 6.02 8.87
CA ASP A 134 4.15 7.29 8.93
C ASP A 134 3.34 8.56 8.61
N PRO A 135 2.13 8.50 7.98
CA PRO A 135 1.27 9.68 7.99
C PRO A 135 0.76 10.06 9.39
N HIS A 136 1.12 9.31 10.45
CA HIS A 136 0.75 9.66 11.82
C HIS A 136 1.44 10.94 12.28
N ILE A 137 0.67 11.85 12.90
CA ILE A 137 1.14 13.18 13.35
C ILE A 137 2.35 13.13 14.31
N ASP A 138 2.53 12.03 15.05
CA ASP A 138 3.66 11.80 15.94
C ASP A 138 4.82 11.04 15.28
N ASP A 139 4.79 10.80 13.97
CA ASP A 139 5.89 10.13 13.29
C ASP A 139 7.09 11.07 13.17
N PRO A 140 8.32 10.62 13.49
CA PRO A 140 9.50 11.49 13.46
C PRO A 140 9.92 11.95 12.07
N LEU A 141 9.43 11.31 11.00
CA LEU A 141 9.72 11.70 9.63
C LEU A 141 8.62 12.59 9.02
N GLY A 142 7.63 12.93 9.80
CA GLY A 142 6.50 13.78 9.42
C GLY A 142 5.19 13.02 9.54
N GLY A 143 4.09 13.72 9.32
CA GLY A 143 2.76 13.15 9.38
C GLY A 143 1.69 14.21 9.58
N PHE A 144 0.45 13.87 9.31
CA PHE A 144 -0.66 14.83 9.35
C PHE A 144 -1.97 14.21 9.86
N LEU A 145 -1.99 12.90 10.12
CA LEU A 145 -3.17 12.16 10.57
C LEU A 145 -3.01 11.69 12.02
N THR A 146 -4.05 11.79 12.79
CA THR A 146 -4.16 11.13 14.09
C THR A 146 -4.37 9.62 13.94
N THR A 147 -4.23 8.85 15.02
CA THR A 147 -4.53 7.41 15.02
C THR A 147 -5.96 7.12 14.56
N ALA A 148 -6.93 7.96 14.93
CA ALA A 148 -8.33 7.80 14.54
C ALA A 148 -8.54 8.06 13.05
N GLU A 149 -7.88 9.08 12.50
CA GLU A 149 -7.94 9.42 11.09
C GLU A 149 -7.24 8.37 10.22
N LEU A 150 -6.12 7.78 10.68
CA LEU A 150 -5.50 6.64 10.01
C LEU A 150 -6.43 5.42 9.96
N ALA A 151 -7.12 5.13 11.06
CA ALA A 151 -8.12 4.05 11.08
C ALA A 151 -9.30 4.34 10.12
N GLU A 152 -9.75 5.59 10.06
CA GLU A 152 -10.80 6.01 9.13
C GLU A 152 -10.33 6.00 7.67
N ARG A 153 -9.07 6.39 7.38
CA ARG A 153 -8.43 6.22 6.07
C ARG A 153 -8.56 4.79 5.58
N ASP A 154 -8.09 3.85 6.39
CA ASP A 154 -8.08 2.43 6.02
C ASP A 154 -9.50 1.87 5.86
N ARG A 155 -10.42 2.26 6.75
CA ARG A 155 -11.83 1.88 6.65
C ARG A 155 -12.45 2.38 5.33
N ARG A 156 -12.22 3.64 4.95
CA ARG A 156 -12.73 4.20 3.68
C ARG A 156 -12.12 3.50 2.48
N VAL A 157 -10.81 3.26 2.47
CA VAL A 157 -10.13 2.56 1.37
C VAL A 157 -10.72 1.17 1.17
N PHE A 158 -10.75 0.34 2.22
CA PHE A 158 -11.27 -1.02 2.11
C PHE A 158 -12.76 -1.03 1.75
N GLN A 159 -13.57 -0.15 2.34
CA GLN A 159 -15.00 -0.08 2.03
C GLN A 159 -15.22 0.26 0.56
N HIS A 160 -14.56 1.30 0.04
CA HIS A 160 -14.75 1.68 -1.36
C HIS A 160 -14.23 0.62 -2.35
N LEU A 161 -13.08 -0.03 -2.06
CA LEU A 161 -12.59 -1.11 -2.92
C LEU A 161 -13.54 -2.31 -2.89
N HIS A 162 -14.04 -2.69 -1.72
CA HIS A 162 -15.02 -3.78 -1.55
C HIS A 162 -16.33 -3.48 -2.29
N ASP A 163 -16.90 -2.28 -2.12
CA ASP A 163 -18.16 -1.87 -2.75
C ASP A 163 -18.08 -1.86 -4.28
N HIS A 164 -16.89 -1.64 -4.83
CA HIS A 164 -16.63 -1.69 -6.27
C HIS A 164 -16.15 -3.05 -6.76
N GLY A 165 -16.04 -4.05 -5.88
CA GLY A 165 -15.57 -5.40 -6.23
C GLY A 165 -14.13 -5.44 -6.72
N ILE A 166 -13.28 -4.50 -6.29
CA ILE A 166 -11.88 -4.42 -6.70
C ILE A 166 -11.01 -5.16 -5.69
N PRO A 167 -10.33 -6.26 -6.09
CA PRO A 167 -9.40 -6.98 -5.22
C PRO A 167 -8.27 -6.09 -4.71
N VAL A 168 -7.85 -6.31 -3.45
CA VAL A 168 -6.77 -5.52 -2.84
C VAL A 168 -5.76 -6.38 -2.12
N ALA A 169 -4.47 -6.19 -2.45
CA ALA A 169 -3.35 -6.65 -1.65
C ALA A 169 -2.74 -5.43 -0.95
N TRP A 170 -2.65 -5.46 0.38
CA TRP A 170 -2.10 -4.34 1.11
C TRP A 170 -0.83 -4.71 1.88
N ASN A 171 0.05 -3.72 2.09
CA ASN A 171 1.32 -3.87 2.80
C ASN A 171 1.51 -2.74 3.83
N LEU A 172 2.51 -2.89 4.70
CA LEU A 172 2.67 -2.03 5.88
C LEU A 172 3.27 -0.65 5.55
N ALA A 173 4.16 -0.56 4.54
CA ALA A 173 4.86 0.68 4.17
C ALA A 173 5.62 1.35 5.34
N GLY A 174 5.75 2.69 5.39
CA GLY A 174 6.49 3.42 6.41
C GLY A 174 5.86 3.42 7.79
N GLY A 175 6.68 3.77 8.81
CA GLY A 175 6.27 3.93 10.19
C GLY A 175 7.48 3.87 11.12
N TYR A 176 7.78 4.98 11.83
CA TYR A 176 9.07 5.19 12.51
C TYR A 176 8.92 5.61 13.98
N GLN A 177 7.70 5.63 14.51
CA GLN A 177 7.45 6.01 15.91
C GLN A 177 8.16 5.07 16.90
N GLN A 178 8.61 5.65 17.99
CA GLN A 178 9.14 4.92 19.13
C GLN A 178 8.21 5.05 20.36
N PRO A 179 7.98 3.99 21.14
CA PRO A 179 8.41 2.60 20.87
C PRO A 179 7.65 2.01 19.67
N LEU A 180 8.23 1.01 19.01
CA LEU A 180 7.68 0.36 17.81
C LEU A 180 6.24 -0.16 18.00
N SER A 181 5.83 -0.43 19.24
CA SER A 181 4.45 -0.82 19.57
C SER A 181 3.39 0.20 19.11
N LYS A 182 3.75 1.49 18.94
CA LYS A 182 2.85 2.52 18.38
C LYS A 182 2.57 2.25 16.90
N VAL A 183 3.61 1.96 16.11
CA VAL A 183 3.48 1.58 14.70
C VAL A 183 2.66 0.29 14.56
N VAL A 184 2.96 -0.71 15.38
CA VAL A 184 2.20 -1.98 15.41
C VAL A 184 0.72 -1.73 15.74
N ALA A 185 0.41 -0.79 16.64
CA ALA A 185 -0.98 -0.45 16.99
C ALA A 185 -1.73 0.15 15.80
N ILE A 186 -1.09 0.98 14.98
CA ILE A 186 -1.66 1.55 13.75
C ILE A 186 -1.95 0.41 12.76
N HIS A 187 -1.00 -0.44 12.44
CA HIS A 187 -1.20 -1.56 11.52
C HIS A 187 -2.25 -2.58 12.02
N ARG A 188 -2.40 -2.73 13.35
CA ARG A 188 -3.51 -3.51 13.90
C ARG A 188 -4.87 -2.89 13.60
N ASN A 189 -4.98 -1.58 13.57
CA ASN A 189 -6.21 -0.89 13.18
C ASN A 189 -6.49 -1.08 11.69
N THR A 190 -5.47 -0.98 10.83
CA THR A 190 -5.57 -1.31 9.40
C THR A 190 -6.09 -2.74 9.20
N TYR A 191 -5.49 -3.73 9.90
CA TYR A 191 -5.96 -5.12 9.86
C TYR A 191 -7.41 -5.28 10.33
N ARG A 192 -7.80 -4.57 11.40
CA ARG A 192 -9.19 -4.62 11.92
C ARG A 192 -10.18 -4.03 10.90
N ALA A 193 -9.84 -2.91 10.27
CA ALA A 193 -10.66 -2.33 9.22
C ALA A 193 -10.85 -3.31 8.06
N CYS A 194 -9.77 -3.87 7.56
CA CYS A 194 -9.77 -4.89 6.52
C CYS A 194 -10.65 -6.09 6.91
N LYS A 195 -10.40 -6.69 8.08
CA LYS A 195 -11.15 -7.85 8.57
C LYS A 195 -12.64 -7.57 8.69
N THR A 196 -13.04 -6.41 9.21
CA THR A 196 -14.44 -6.05 9.42
C THR A 196 -15.20 -5.94 8.09
N ILE A 197 -14.56 -5.38 7.06
CA ILE A 197 -15.20 -5.11 5.77
C ILE A 197 -15.29 -6.38 4.91
N TYR A 198 -14.23 -7.19 4.91
CA TYR A 198 -14.19 -8.41 4.09
C TYR A 198 -14.70 -9.66 4.81
N ASP A 199 -15.15 -9.53 6.06
CA ASP A 199 -15.62 -10.65 6.91
C ASP A 199 -14.68 -11.87 6.88
N VAL A 200 -13.38 -11.60 6.96
CA VAL A 200 -12.35 -12.64 6.86
C VAL A 200 -12.41 -13.53 8.09
N PRO A 201 -12.78 -14.83 7.96
CA PRO A 201 -12.79 -15.73 9.08
C PRO A 201 -11.39 -15.87 9.68
N MET A 202 -11.31 -15.91 11.01
CA MET A 202 -10.05 -16.24 11.71
C MET A 202 -9.69 -17.70 11.39
N THR A 203 -8.95 -17.95 10.34
CA THR A 203 -8.24 -19.21 10.20
C THR A 203 -7.17 -19.26 11.30
N ARG A 204 -7.39 -20.07 12.32
CA ARG A 204 -6.33 -20.39 13.27
C ARG A 204 -5.21 -21.05 12.46
N VAL A 205 -4.06 -20.40 12.39
CA VAL A 205 -2.84 -21.10 11.99
C VAL A 205 -2.66 -22.19 13.03
N ALA A 206 -2.76 -23.44 12.61
CA ALA A 206 -2.45 -24.56 13.49
C ALA A 206 -1.00 -24.41 13.98
N PRO A 207 -0.70 -24.75 15.24
CA PRO A 207 0.62 -24.61 15.85
C PRO A 207 1.67 -25.45 15.12
#